data_2ef8b7d566d04c6f62453196511433aa
#
_entry.id   2ef8b7d566d04c6f62453196511433aa
#
_cell.length_a   1.000
_cell.length_b   1.000
_cell.length_c   1.000
_cell.angle_alpha   90.00
_cell.angle_beta   90.00
_cell.angle_gamma   90.00
#
_symmetry.space_group_name_H-M   'P 1'
#
loop_
_entity.id
_entity.type
_entity.pdbx_description
1 polymer ?
#
loop_
_entity_poly.entity_id
_entity_poly.type
_entity_poly.pdbx_seq_one_letter_code
_entity_poly.pdbx_strand_id
1 'polypeptide(L)'
;SKEQKIELGKNIYGRTCFACHQSAGQGVPGAFPPLAKADYLNADVPRAIDIVMHGKSGEITVNGKKYNSVMTAQGLSDREIANVLTYVYNSWGNNGTEVTEEMVSQVRANR
;
A
#
# COMPACT_ATOMS: atom_id res chain seq x y z
N SER A 1 5.49 14.17 12.56
CA SER A 1 6.72 13.99 11.79
C SER A 1 6.64 12.74 10.93
N LYS A 2 7.53 12.64 9.97
CA LYS A 2 7.58 11.48 9.08
C LYS A 2 7.88 10.20 9.88
N GLU A 3 8.76 10.28 10.85
CA GLU A 3 9.14 9.15 11.69
C GLU A 3 7.96 8.65 12.51
N GLN A 4 7.14 9.55 13.02
CA GLN A 4 5.93 9.18 13.76
C GLN A 4 4.91 8.51 12.84
N LYS A 5 4.77 9.01 11.62
CA LYS A 5 3.88 8.41 10.62
C LYS A 5 4.33 6.99 10.28
N ILE A 6 5.62 6.77 10.12
CA ILE A 6 6.17 5.45 9.83
C ILE A 6 5.86 4.48 10.97
N GLU A 7 6.04 4.92 12.23
CA GLU A 7 5.76 4.08 13.39
C GLU A 7 4.28 3.72 13.50
N LEU A 8 3.41 4.71 13.33
CA LEU A 8 1.96 4.47 13.32
C LEU A 8 1.56 3.57 12.15
N GLY A 9 2.14 3.80 11.00
CA GLY A 9 1.88 2.99 9.81
C GLY A 9 2.32 1.54 9.97
N LYS A 10 3.42 1.31 10.66
CA LYS A 10 3.90 -0.04 10.96
C LYS A 10 2.85 -0.81 11.76
N ASN A 11 2.25 -0.17 12.77
CA ASN A 11 1.21 -0.80 13.57
C ASN A 11 -0.03 -1.13 12.74
N ILE A 12 -0.43 -0.22 11.85
CA ILE A 12 -1.57 -0.44 10.97
C ILE A 12 -1.26 -1.59 9.99
N TYR A 13 -0.06 -1.62 9.44
CA TYR A 13 0.37 -2.67 8.52
C TYR A 13 0.24 -4.04 9.18
N GLY A 14 0.66 -4.16 10.43
CA GLY A 14 0.63 -5.43 11.16
C GLY A 14 -0.76 -6.01 11.33
N ARG A 15 -1.79 -5.17 11.40
CA ARG A 15 -3.18 -5.64 11.60
C ARG A 15 -4.02 -5.65 10.33
N THR A 16 -3.56 -5.05 9.24
CA THR A 16 -4.38 -4.96 8.00
C THR A 16 -3.73 -5.58 6.77
N CYS A 17 -2.44 -5.43 6.60
CA CYS A 17 -1.75 -5.78 5.35
C CYS A 17 -0.89 -7.03 5.47
N PHE A 18 -0.40 -7.28 6.66
CA PHE A 18 0.59 -8.33 6.94
C PHE A 18 0.13 -9.73 6.51
N ALA A 19 -1.12 -10.07 6.75
CA ALA A 19 -1.61 -11.43 6.49
C ALA A 19 -1.40 -11.86 5.04
N CYS A 20 -1.54 -10.93 4.09
CA CYS A 20 -1.38 -11.21 2.67
C CYS A 20 0.02 -10.83 2.16
N HIS A 21 0.50 -9.65 2.52
CA HIS A 21 1.76 -9.12 1.98
C HIS A 21 3.00 -9.48 2.79
N GLN A 22 2.83 -10.12 3.95
CA GLN A 22 3.88 -10.63 4.82
C GLN A 22 4.70 -9.54 5.50
N SER A 23 5.57 -9.94 6.45
CA SER A 23 6.26 -8.99 7.35
C SER A 23 7.29 -8.11 6.66
N ALA A 24 7.89 -8.59 5.59
CA ALA A 24 8.86 -7.81 4.81
C ALA A 24 8.29 -7.36 3.46
N GLY A 25 6.96 -7.37 3.32
CA GLY A 25 6.31 -6.96 2.09
C GLY A 25 6.65 -7.86 0.89
N GLN A 26 7.12 -9.08 1.14
CA GLN A 26 7.55 -9.98 0.06
C GLN A 26 6.39 -10.64 -0.68
N GLY A 27 5.19 -10.62 -0.09
CA GLY A 27 4.02 -11.28 -0.66
C GLY A 27 4.14 -12.80 -0.65
N VAL A 28 3.24 -13.43 -1.40
CA VAL A 28 3.25 -14.88 -1.63
C VAL A 28 3.20 -15.10 -3.13
N PRO A 29 4.21 -15.76 -3.73
CA PRO A 29 4.27 -15.92 -5.18
C PRO A 29 2.99 -16.51 -5.76
N GLY A 30 2.45 -15.85 -6.80
CA GLY A 30 1.24 -16.30 -7.48
C GLY A 30 -0.07 -15.99 -6.76
N ALA A 31 -0.03 -15.65 -5.48
CA ALA A 31 -1.24 -15.38 -4.67
C ALA A 31 -1.35 -13.92 -4.27
N PHE A 32 -0.34 -13.38 -3.63
CA PHE A 32 -0.35 -11.99 -3.15
C PHE A 32 0.91 -11.27 -3.63
N PRO A 33 0.76 -10.11 -4.32
CA PRO A 33 1.93 -9.44 -4.89
C PRO A 33 2.85 -8.86 -3.81
N PRO A 34 4.14 -8.74 -4.13
CA PRO A 34 5.06 -8.07 -3.22
C PRO A 34 4.79 -6.58 -3.17
N LEU A 35 5.12 -5.97 -2.03
CA LEU A 35 5.19 -4.52 -1.87
C LEU A 35 6.65 -4.06 -1.85
N ALA A 36 7.56 -4.94 -1.42
CA ALA A 36 8.99 -4.65 -1.38
C ALA A 36 9.53 -4.48 -2.80
N LYS A 37 10.10 -3.32 -3.09
CA LYS A 37 10.69 -2.99 -4.40
C LYS A 37 9.74 -3.27 -5.55
N ALA A 38 8.43 -3.07 -5.33
CA ALA A 38 7.40 -3.38 -6.32
C ALA A 38 7.25 -2.22 -7.30
N ASP A 39 7.45 -2.50 -8.59
CA ASP A 39 7.31 -1.48 -9.63
C ASP A 39 5.89 -0.92 -9.68
N TYR A 40 4.89 -1.77 -9.54
CA TYR A 40 3.48 -1.37 -9.57
C TYR A 40 3.16 -0.36 -8.47
N LEU A 41 3.63 -0.62 -7.25
CA LEU A 41 3.42 0.26 -6.10
C LEU A 41 4.15 1.60 -6.28
N ASN A 42 5.42 1.54 -6.67
CA ASN A 42 6.28 2.72 -6.72
C ASN A 42 5.99 3.62 -7.91
N ALA A 43 5.30 3.14 -8.94
CA ALA A 43 5.04 3.90 -10.15
C ALA A 43 3.92 4.93 -10.01
N ASP A 44 2.98 4.73 -9.09
CA ASP A 44 1.76 5.54 -9.06
C ASP A 44 1.18 5.60 -7.64
N VAL A 45 1.51 6.67 -6.92
CA VAL A 45 1.06 6.84 -5.54
C VAL A 45 -0.46 7.00 -5.44
N PRO A 46 -1.13 7.83 -6.25
CA PRO A 46 -2.59 7.91 -6.21
C PRO A 46 -3.28 6.57 -6.43
N ARG A 47 -2.76 5.74 -7.32
CA ARG A 47 -3.30 4.40 -7.55
C ARG A 47 -3.16 3.51 -6.31
N ALA A 48 -2.01 3.58 -5.62
CA ALA A 48 -1.80 2.83 -4.39
C ALA A 48 -2.80 3.25 -3.31
N ILE A 49 -3.04 4.55 -3.19
CA ILE A 49 -4.03 5.10 -2.25
C ILE A 49 -5.42 4.56 -2.59
N ASP A 50 -5.80 4.60 -3.86
CA ASP A 50 -7.11 4.15 -4.32
C ASP A 50 -7.32 2.65 -4.02
N ILE A 51 -6.30 1.84 -4.21
CA ILE A 51 -6.37 0.40 -3.95
C ILE A 51 -6.60 0.11 -2.47
N VAL A 52 -5.89 0.79 -1.58
CA VAL A 52 -6.09 0.60 -0.13
C VAL A 52 -7.49 1.04 0.26
N MET A 53 -7.96 2.14 -0.32
CA MET A 53 -9.26 2.73 0.01
C MET A 53 -10.42 1.90 -0.48
N HIS A 54 -10.36 1.40 -1.71
CA HIS A 54 -11.51 0.77 -2.38
C HIS A 54 -11.30 -0.69 -2.74
N GLY A 55 -10.10 -1.21 -2.55
CA GLY A 55 -9.77 -2.55 -2.96
C GLY A 55 -9.41 -2.65 -4.45
N LYS A 56 -9.13 -3.85 -4.89
CA LYS A 56 -8.70 -4.09 -6.27
C LYS A 56 -9.10 -5.51 -6.68
N SER A 57 -9.61 -5.64 -7.89
CA SER A 57 -9.83 -6.94 -8.55
C SER A 57 -9.26 -6.87 -9.96
N GLY A 58 -9.16 -8.03 -10.60
CA GLY A 58 -8.63 -8.10 -11.97
C GLY A 58 -7.11 -8.27 -11.98
N GLU A 59 -6.61 -8.57 -13.17
CA GLU A 59 -5.20 -8.88 -13.34
C GLU A 59 -4.32 -7.63 -13.29
N ILE A 60 -3.21 -7.73 -12.56
CA ILE A 60 -2.15 -6.72 -12.56
C ILE A 60 -0.82 -7.43 -12.76
N THR A 61 0.18 -6.66 -13.20
CA THR A 61 1.55 -7.17 -13.32
C THR A 61 2.44 -6.43 -12.33
N VAL A 62 3.13 -7.19 -11.48
CA VAL A 62 4.05 -6.64 -10.48
C VAL A 62 5.40 -7.32 -10.67
N ASN A 63 6.42 -6.53 -10.93
CA ASN A 63 7.80 -7.01 -11.16
C ASN A 63 7.84 -8.13 -12.22
N GLY A 64 7.05 -7.95 -13.30
CA GLY A 64 7.03 -8.89 -14.41
C GLY A 64 6.17 -10.14 -14.20
N LYS A 65 5.52 -10.27 -13.06
CA LYS A 65 4.65 -11.41 -12.75
C LYS A 65 3.20 -10.99 -12.66
N LYS A 66 2.30 -11.83 -13.16
CA LYS A 66 0.87 -11.55 -13.15
C LYS A 66 0.23 -12.04 -11.85
N TYR A 67 -0.66 -11.21 -11.31
CA TYR A 67 -1.45 -11.53 -10.13
C TYR A 67 -2.91 -11.21 -10.43
N ASN A 68 -3.81 -12.09 -10.05
CA ASN A 68 -5.25 -11.90 -10.31
C ASN A 68 -6.05 -12.28 -9.07
N SER A 69 -5.63 -11.76 -7.92
CA SER A 69 -6.31 -11.96 -6.64
C SER A 69 -7.13 -10.73 -6.32
N VAL A 70 -8.11 -10.89 -5.43
CA VAL A 70 -8.91 -9.77 -4.94
C VAL A 70 -8.28 -9.24 -3.67
N MET A 71 -8.02 -7.93 -3.63
CA MET A 71 -7.67 -7.22 -2.41
C MET A 71 -8.90 -6.43 -1.97
N THR A 72 -9.39 -6.70 -0.77
CA THR A 72 -10.57 -6.01 -0.26
C THR A 72 -10.22 -4.61 0.24
N ALA A 73 -11.22 -3.71 0.24
CA ALA A 73 -11.06 -2.40 0.85
C ALA A 73 -10.77 -2.57 2.34
N GLN A 74 -9.87 -1.76 2.88
CA GLN A 74 -9.36 -1.97 4.24
C GLN A 74 -10.13 -1.22 5.32
N GLY A 75 -11.04 -0.32 4.94
CA GLY A 75 -11.85 0.41 5.92
C GLY A 75 -11.05 1.39 6.79
N LEU A 76 -9.96 1.91 6.27
CA LEU A 76 -9.10 2.83 7.01
C LEU A 76 -9.49 4.28 6.76
N SER A 77 -9.26 5.13 7.77
CA SER A 77 -9.42 6.59 7.62
C SER A 77 -8.34 7.16 6.72
N ASP A 78 -8.53 8.41 6.27
CA ASP A 78 -7.53 9.10 5.46
C ASP A 78 -6.19 9.18 6.18
N ARG A 79 -6.20 9.46 7.48
CA ARG A 79 -4.97 9.51 8.28
C ARG A 79 -4.30 8.14 8.34
N GLU A 80 -5.07 7.09 8.55
CA GLU A 80 -4.53 5.73 8.63
C GLU A 80 -3.93 5.29 7.30
N ILE A 81 -4.59 5.61 6.18
CA ILE A 81 -4.06 5.31 4.85
C ILE A 81 -2.74 6.05 4.63
N ALA A 82 -2.70 7.35 4.98
CA ALA A 82 -1.49 8.15 4.86
C ALA A 82 -0.34 7.54 5.66
N ASN A 83 -0.61 7.12 6.89
CA ASN A 83 0.41 6.55 7.76
C ASN A 83 0.91 5.19 7.27
N VAL A 84 0.01 4.29 6.91
CA VAL A 84 0.41 2.95 6.47
C VAL A 84 1.18 3.00 5.16
N LEU A 85 0.77 3.83 4.22
CA LEU A 85 1.49 3.95 2.95
C LEU A 85 2.84 4.64 3.13
N THR A 86 2.94 5.62 4.03
CA THR A 86 4.23 6.20 4.36
C THR A 86 5.19 5.14 4.90
N TYR A 87 4.69 4.26 5.78
CA TYR A 87 5.50 3.13 6.26
C TYR A 87 5.93 2.23 5.09
N VAL A 88 5.01 1.82 4.24
CA VAL A 88 5.31 0.92 3.11
C VAL A 88 6.31 1.54 2.15
N TYR A 89 6.11 2.80 1.77
CA TYR A 89 7.02 3.49 0.84
C TYR A 89 8.42 3.74 1.42
N ASN A 90 8.54 3.74 2.74
CA ASN A 90 9.83 3.95 3.42
C ASN A 90 10.42 2.65 3.95
N SER A 91 9.93 1.52 3.47
CA SER A 91 10.36 0.18 3.90
C SER A 91 10.88 -0.60 2.70
N TRP A 92 11.71 -1.58 2.97
CA TRP A 92 12.09 -2.67 2.05
C TRP A 92 12.67 -2.19 0.70
N GLY A 93 13.32 -1.05 0.68
CA GLY A 93 13.95 -0.54 -0.55
C GLY A 93 13.00 0.19 -1.49
N ASN A 94 11.80 0.58 -1.03
CA ASN A 94 10.89 1.40 -1.80
C ASN A 94 11.38 2.85 -1.91
N ASN A 95 10.65 3.70 -2.62
CA ASN A 95 11.16 5.01 -3.08
C ASN A 95 11.16 6.14 -2.04
N GLY A 96 10.69 5.89 -0.82
CA GLY A 96 10.77 6.87 0.27
C GLY A 96 9.68 7.94 0.29
N THR A 97 8.62 7.76 -0.47
CA THR A 97 7.52 8.74 -0.52
C THR A 97 6.87 8.91 0.85
N GLU A 98 6.55 10.15 1.20
CA GLU A 98 5.68 10.45 2.33
C GLU A 98 4.28 10.73 1.79
N VAL A 99 3.29 9.94 2.24
CA VAL A 99 1.90 10.10 1.83
C VAL A 99 1.19 10.94 2.87
N THR A 100 0.57 12.03 2.44
CA THR A 100 -0.14 12.95 3.34
C THR A 100 -1.64 12.70 3.33
N GLU A 101 -2.33 13.15 4.39
CA GLU A 101 -3.78 13.08 4.42
C GLU A 101 -4.42 13.83 3.25
N GLU A 102 -3.82 14.95 2.85
CA GLU A 102 -4.32 15.73 1.72
C GLU A 102 -4.29 14.91 0.43
N MET A 103 -3.20 14.18 0.19
CA MET A 103 -3.09 13.30 -0.98
C MET A 103 -4.21 12.25 -0.98
N VAL A 104 -4.50 11.68 0.18
CA VAL A 104 -5.57 10.70 0.34
C VAL A 104 -6.93 11.33 0.10
N SER A 105 -7.18 12.52 0.68
CA SER A 105 -8.42 13.26 0.48
C SER A 105 -8.68 13.55 -0.99
N GLN A 106 -7.64 13.92 -1.74
CA GLN A 106 -7.76 14.23 -3.16
C GLN A 106 -8.16 12.98 -3.97
N VAL A 107 -7.58 11.84 -3.66
CA VAL A 107 -7.97 10.58 -4.32
C VAL A 107 -9.44 10.28 -4.03
N ARG A 108 -9.86 10.45 -2.77
CA ARG A 108 -11.26 10.21 -2.39
C ARG A 108 -12.22 11.14 -3.13
N ALA A 109 -11.86 12.40 -3.28
CA ALA A 109 -12.70 13.40 -3.95
C ALA A 109 -12.78 13.19 -5.47
N ASN A 110 -11.76 12.62 -6.07
CA ASN A 110 -11.66 12.46 -7.52
C ASN A 110 -12.19 11.12 -8.04
N ARG A 111 -12.74 10.32 -7.17
CA ARG A 111 -13.23 9.01 -7.56
C ARG A 111 -14.68 8.99 -8.05
#